data_559c7dac3f80f08edbbe0d415d88ea6b
#
_entry.id   559c7dac3f80f08edbbe0d415d88ea6b
#
_cell.length_a   1.000
_cell.length_b   1.000
_cell.length_c   1.000
_cell.angle_alpha   90.00
_cell.angle_beta   90.00
_cell.angle_gamma   90.00
#
_symmetry.space_group_name_H-M   'P 1'
#
loop_
_entity.id
_entity.type
_entity.pdbx_description
1 polymer ?
#
loop_
_entity_poly.entity_id
_entity_poly.type
_entity_poly.pdbx_seq_one_letter_code
_entity_poly.pdbx_strand_id
1 'polypeptide(L)'
;MLTKRIIPCLDVKDGRVVKGVSFVNLRDAGDPVEIAKAYDRDGADELCFLDITASHENRKTILEVVTRTAEQVFMPLTVGGGVGTLEDIRTLLTAGADKVSINTAAVEQPDFVKAAAERFGTQCIVVAIDAKRRANDAKRRVTGAKRRVDAAKRRQAPAAGWEVFTHGGRRPTGLDAVEWARKMEGYGAGEILLTSMDQDGT
;
A
#
# COMPACT_ATOMS: atom_id res chain seq x y z
N MET A 1 -11.53 10.43 22.28
CA MET A 1 -11.60 10.90 20.87
C MET A 1 -10.44 10.26 20.14
N LEU A 2 -10.69 9.55 19.04
CA LEU A 2 -9.59 8.99 18.25
C LEU A 2 -8.93 10.13 17.47
N THR A 3 -7.66 10.37 17.72
CA THR A 3 -6.85 11.33 16.96
C THR A 3 -6.49 10.72 15.61
N LYS A 4 -6.43 11.55 14.57
CA LYS A 4 -5.92 11.14 13.27
C LYS A 4 -4.39 11.17 13.30
N ARG A 5 -3.76 10.20 12.66
CA ARG A 5 -2.31 10.16 12.43
C ARG A 5 -1.98 10.78 11.09
N ILE A 6 -0.89 11.51 11.02
CA ILE A 6 -0.29 12.00 9.78
C ILE A 6 0.88 11.08 9.44
N ILE A 7 0.74 10.34 8.35
CA ILE A 7 1.71 9.31 7.92
C ILE A 7 2.21 9.65 6.51
N PRO A 8 3.34 10.35 6.35
CA PRO A 8 3.95 10.56 5.05
C PRO A 8 4.29 9.22 4.39
N CYS A 9 3.84 9.05 3.13
CA CYS A 9 4.15 7.89 2.30
C CYS A 9 5.12 8.31 1.20
N LEU A 10 6.31 7.71 1.16
CA LEU A 10 7.39 8.08 0.26
C LEU A 10 7.71 6.93 -0.69
N ASP A 11 7.58 7.17 -1.98
CA ASP A 11 8.07 6.23 -2.99
C ASP A 11 9.59 6.29 -3.05
N VAL A 12 10.24 5.14 -2.88
CA VAL A 12 11.69 4.99 -2.95
C VAL A 12 12.06 4.22 -4.22
N LYS A 13 12.97 4.78 -5.00
CA LYS A 13 13.53 4.16 -6.19
C LYS A 13 15.05 4.26 -6.15
N ASP A 14 15.74 3.13 -6.28
CA ASP A 14 17.20 3.05 -6.28
C ASP A 14 17.84 3.80 -5.08
N GLY A 15 17.22 3.71 -3.89
CA GLY A 15 17.67 4.35 -2.66
C GLY A 15 17.39 5.86 -2.57
N ARG A 16 16.60 6.43 -3.49
CA ARG A 16 16.22 7.85 -3.51
C ARG A 16 14.71 7.99 -3.39
N VAL A 17 14.25 9.01 -2.68
CA VAL A 17 12.83 9.38 -2.72
C VAL A 17 12.52 9.98 -4.08
N VAL A 18 11.44 9.51 -4.67
CA VAL A 18 10.98 10.02 -5.96
C VAL A 18 9.55 10.54 -5.86
N LYS A 19 9.21 11.50 -6.70
CA LYS A 19 7.87 12.06 -6.83
C LYS A 19 7.41 12.01 -8.27
N GLY A 20 6.23 11.51 -8.50
CA GLY A 20 5.59 11.48 -9.84
C GLY A 20 4.08 11.41 -9.72
N VAL A 21 3.39 11.54 -10.86
CA VAL A 21 1.96 11.31 -10.97
C VAL A 21 1.76 9.97 -11.66
N SER A 22 0.99 9.07 -11.05
CA SER A 22 0.72 7.72 -11.58
C SER A 22 1.99 6.94 -11.95
N PHE A 23 3.08 7.09 -11.18
CA PHE A 23 4.40 6.46 -11.41
C PHE A 23 5.06 6.82 -12.75
N VAL A 24 4.67 7.94 -13.37
CA VAL A 24 5.25 8.43 -14.64
C VAL A 24 6.03 9.72 -14.39
N ASN A 25 7.12 9.92 -15.17
CA ASN A 25 7.99 11.09 -15.07
C ASN A 25 8.53 11.34 -13.65
N LEU A 26 9.02 10.27 -13.02
CA LEU A 26 9.57 10.34 -11.66
C LEU A 26 10.71 11.33 -11.59
N ARG A 27 10.66 12.23 -10.60
CA ARG A 27 11.70 13.20 -10.26
C ARG A 27 12.32 12.79 -8.94
N ASP A 28 13.63 12.90 -8.83
CA ASP A 28 14.34 12.74 -7.56
C ASP A 28 13.89 13.85 -6.59
N ALA A 29 13.47 13.46 -5.41
CA ALA A 29 13.03 14.35 -4.34
C ALA A 29 14.04 14.43 -3.18
N GLY A 30 15.07 13.59 -3.17
CA GLY A 30 16.16 13.68 -2.20
C GLY A 30 16.53 12.36 -1.50
N ASP A 31 17.41 12.50 -0.50
CA ASP A 31 17.82 11.37 0.35
C ASP A 31 16.69 11.01 1.32
N PRO A 32 16.26 9.73 1.39
CA PRO A 32 15.14 9.32 2.24
C PRO A 32 15.40 9.57 3.73
N VAL A 33 16.63 9.47 4.21
CA VAL A 33 16.98 9.71 5.62
C VAL A 33 16.80 11.18 5.98
N GLU A 34 17.27 12.09 5.13
CA GLU A 34 17.12 13.53 5.39
C GLU A 34 15.66 13.97 5.31
N ILE A 35 14.87 13.39 4.41
CA ILE A 35 13.44 13.64 4.33
C ILE A 35 12.71 13.09 5.57
N ALA A 36 13.07 11.89 6.03
CA ALA A 36 12.53 11.30 7.25
C ALA A 36 12.79 12.20 8.47
N LYS A 37 14.01 12.70 8.63
CA LYS A 37 14.34 13.66 9.70
C LYS A 37 13.54 14.96 9.64
N ALA A 38 13.23 15.44 8.43
CA ALA A 38 12.41 16.63 8.28
C ALA A 38 10.98 16.35 8.76
N TYR A 39 10.36 15.23 8.38
CA TYR A 39 9.03 14.85 8.83
C TYR A 39 8.96 14.57 10.33
N ASP A 40 9.99 13.96 10.92
CA ASP A 40 10.10 13.74 12.37
C ASP A 40 10.10 15.08 13.12
N ARG A 41 10.91 16.06 12.67
CA ARG A 41 10.92 17.42 13.25
C ARG A 41 9.60 18.16 13.08
N ASP A 42 8.92 17.94 11.97
CA ASP A 42 7.65 18.58 11.65
C ASP A 42 6.47 17.92 12.38
N GLY A 43 6.72 16.82 13.14
CA GLY A 43 5.75 16.16 14.01
C GLY A 43 4.85 15.16 13.28
N ALA A 44 5.34 14.49 12.25
CA ALA A 44 4.66 13.34 11.66
C ALA A 44 4.54 12.20 12.70
N ASP A 45 3.42 11.48 12.69
CA ASP A 45 3.16 10.42 13.66
C ASP A 45 3.83 9.10 13.28
N GLU A 46 4.00 8.83 11.99
CA GLU A 46 4.63 7.63 11.42
C GLU A 46 5.21 7.97 10.05
N LEU A 47 6.03 7.07 9.50
CA LEU A 47 6.58 7.17 8.14
C LEU A 47 6.35 5.87 7.38
N CYS A 48 6.10 5.97 6.08
CA CYS A 48 5.99 4.81 5.20
C CYS A 48 6.95 4.96 4.01
N PHE A 49 7.80 3.94 3.77
CA PHE A 49 8.58 3.79 2.55
C PHE A 49 7.99 2.71 1.66
N LEU A 50 7.78 3.03 0.39
CA LEU A 50 7.33 2.10 -0.62
C LEU A 50 8.42 1.96 -1.69
N ASP A 51 9.13 0.82 -1.68
CA ASP A 51 10.09 0.49 -2.72
C ASP A 51 9.35 0.14 -4.02
N ILE A 52 9.45 1.03 -5.01
CA ILE A 52 8.80 0.86 -6.31
C ILE A 52 9.70 0.19 -7.34
N THR A 53 10.93 -0.19 -6.97
CA THR A 53 11.92 -0.79 -7.88
C THR A 53 11.87 -2.31 -7.97
N ALA A 54 11.19 -2.98 -7.05
CA ALA A 54 10.89 -4.43 -6.98
C ALA A 54 11.79 -5.38 -7.81
N SER A 55 13.13 -5.22 -7.77
CA SER A 55 14.09 -6.20 -8.28
C SER A 55 14.92 -6.77 -7.13
N HIS A 56 15.40 -8.00 -7.30
CA HIS A 56 16.22 -8.68 -6.28
C HIS A 56 17.51 -7.90 -5.94
N GLU A 57 18.09 -7.19 -6.91
CA GLU A 57 19.31 -6.42 -6.73
C GLU A 57 19.09 -5.16 -5.87
N ASN A 58 17.90 -4.59 -5.92
CA ASN A 58 17.56 -3.37 -5.18
C ASN A 58 17.13 -3.63 -3.73
N ARG A 59 16.92 -4.88 -3.34
CA ARG A 59 16.57 -5.24 -1.95
C ARG A 59 17.64 -4.78 -0.96
N LYS A 60 18.91 -4.86 -1.31
CA LYS A 60 20.02 -4.38 -0.45
C LYS A 60 19.94 -2.88 -0.23
N THR A 61 19.63 -2.12 -1.26
CA THR A 61 19.55 -0.67 -1.21
C THR A 61 18.46 -0.19 -0.27
N ILE A 62 17.25 -0.81 -0.33
CA ILE A 62 16.17 -0.43 0.59
C ILE A 62 16.50 -0.81 2.04
N LEU A 63 17.17 -1.94 2.29
CA LEU A 63 17.58 -2.32 3.63
C LEU A 63 18.57 -1.33 4.24
N GLU A 64 19.55 -0.85 3.47
CA GLU A 64 20.47 0.20 3.91
C GLU A 64 19.74 1.49 4.25
N VAL A 65 18.76 1.89 3.42
CA VAL A 65 17.91 3.06 3.67
C VAL A 65 17.13 2.89 4.96
N VAL A 66 16.50 1.72 5.19
CA VAL A 66 15.73 1.39 6.39
C VAL A 66 16.62 1.48 7.63
N THR A 67 17.78 0.82 7.61
CA THR A 67 18.72 0.83 8.76
C THR A 67 19.17 2.26 9.09
N ARG A 68 19.62 3.02 8.10
CA ARG A 68 20.06 4.42 8.30
C ARG A 68 18.93 5.32 8.80
N THR A 69 17.69 5.07 8.36
CA THR A 69 16.53 5.84 8.82
C THR A 69 16.20 5.50 10.25
N ALA A 70 16.10 4.22 10.61
CA ALA A 70 15.81 3.76 11.96
C ALA A 70 16.85 4.23 13.02
N GLU A 71 18.09 4.47 12.60
CA GLU A 71 19.13 5.05 13.47
C GLU A 71 18.95 6.55 13.73
N GLN A 72 18.15 7.25 12.93
CA GLN A 72 18.09 8.72 12.92
C GLN A 72 16.73 9.30 13.30
N VAL A 73 15.64 8.52 13.22
CA VAL A 73 14.29 8.95 13.52
C VAL A 73 13.63 7.98 14.50
N PHE A 74 12.70 8.50 15.31
CA PHE A 74 12.05 7.72 16.38
C PHE A 74 10.57 7.48 16.15
N MET A 75 10.01 8.02 15.06
CA MET A 75 8.63 7.69 14.65
C MET A 75 8.58 6.28 14.03
N PRO A 76 7.48 5.54 14.21
CA PRO A 76 7.32 4.21 13.62
C PRO A 76 7.50 4.22 12.10
N LEU A 77 8.24 3.22 11.59
CA LEU A 77 8.56 3.08 10.16
C LEU A 77 7.88 1.86 9.56
N THR A 78 7.00 2.11 8.58
CA THR A 78 6.43 1.07 7.73
C THR A 78 7.23 0.96 6.43
N VAL A 79 7.57 -0.26 6.01
CA VAL A 79 8.28 -0.50 4.75
C VAL A 79 7.50 -1.47 3.87
N GLY A 80 7.30 -1.11 2.62
CA GLY A 80 6.64 -1.94 1.61
C GLY A 80 7.39 -1.96 0.29
N GLY A 81 6.88 -2.77 -0.64
CA GLY A 81 7.46 -2.97 -1.96
C GLY A 81 8.18 -4.32 -2.09
N GLY A 82 7.72 -5.15 -3.02
CA GLY A 82 8.32 -6.45 -3.35
C GLY A 82 8.37 -7.49 -2.21
N VAL A 83 7.59 -7.33 -1.16
CA VAL A 83 7.52 -8.28 -0.03
C VAL A 83 6.67 -9.49 -0.44
N GLY A 84 7.28 -10.68 -0.48
CA GLY A 84 6.64 -11.91 -0.93
C GLY A 84 6.90 -13.14 -0.07
N THR A 85 7.80 -13.07 0.90
CA THR A 85 8.17 -14.19 1.76
C THR A 85 8.25 -13.79 3.23
N LEU A 86 8.13 -14.77 4.14
CA LEU A 86 8.33 -14.53 5.58
C LEU A 86 9.76 -14.08 5.91
N GLU A 87 10.72 -14.44 5.07
CA GLU A 87 12.12 -14.02 5.23
C GLU A 87 12.30 -12.55 4.82
N ASP A 88 11.58 -12.07 3.79
CA ASP A 88 11.54 -10.64 3.46
C ASP A 88 11.05 -9.81 4.65
N ILE A 89 9.95 -10.26 5.28
CA ILE A 89 9.40 -9.60 6.47
C ILE A 89 10.41 -9.57 7.60
N ARG A 90 11.00 -10.71 7.92
CA ARG A 90 12.04 -10.82 8.96
C ARG A 90 13.18 -9.85 8.70
N THR A 91 13.69 -9.83 7.47
CA THR A 91 14.83 -9.00 7.08
C THR A 91 14.53 -7.51 7.23
N LEU A 92 13.34 -7.06 6.82
CA LEU A 92 12.92 -5.66 6.98
C LEU A 92 12.75 -5.27 8.45
N LEU A 93 12.11 -6.13 9.27
CA LEU A 93 11.96 -5.89 10.71
C LEU A 93 13.32 -5.86 11.41
N THR A 94 14.24 -6.75 11.03
CA THR A 94 15.61 -6.77 11.56
C THR A 94 16.40 -5.52 11.16
N ALA A 95 16.15 -4.97 9.98
CA ALA A 95 16.78 -3.72 9.51
C ALA A 95 16.26 -2.47 10.23
N GLY A 96 15.18 -2.58 11.03
CA GLY A 96 14.64 -1.50 11.83
C GLY A 96 13.25 -1.00 11.42
N ALA A 97 12.57 -1.69 10.50
CA ALA A 97 11.15 -1.40 10.24
C ALA A 97 10.29 -1.89 11.41
N ASP A 98 9.27 -1.11 11.80
CA ASP A 98 8.27 -1.49 12.81
C ASP A 98 7.14 -2.30 12.17
N LYS A 99 6.81 -2.00 10.92
CA LYS A 99 5.72 -2.62 10.16
C LYS A 99 6.17 -2.92 8.72
N VAL A 100 5.57 -3.96 8.15
CA VAL A 100 5.82 -4.35 6.75
C VAL A 100 4.52 -4.34 5.96
N SER A 101 4.52 -3.68 4.80
CA SER A 101 3.37 -3.55 3.93
C SER A 101 3.43 -4.56 2.77
N ILE A 102 2.33 -5.31 2.60
CA ILE A 102 2.18 -6.39 1.63
C ILE A 102 1.01 -6.05 0.69
N ASN A 103 1.22 -6.10 -0.62
CA ASN A 103 0.17 -5.88 -1.63
C ASN A 103 0.00 -7.13 -2.52
N THR A 104 0.77 -7.24 -3.59
CA THR A 104 0.60 -8.29 -4.61
C THR A 104 0.64 -9.70 -4.03
N ALA A 105 1.58 -9.99 -3.15
CA ALA A 105 1.69 -11.30 -2.51
C ALA A 105 0.46 -11.66 -1.65
N ALA A 106 -0.18 -10.68 -1.02
CA ALA A 106 -1.42 -10.90 -0.29
C ALA A 106 -2.57 -11.35 -1.23
N VAL A 107 -2.64 -10.76 -2.43
CA VAL A 107 -3.67 -11.12 -3.43
C VAL A 107 -3.39 -12.50 -4.04
N GLU A 108 -2.14 -12.78 -4.36
CA GLU A 108 -1.74 -14.05 -4.97
C GLU A 108 -1.80 -15.23 -3.99
N GLN A 109 -1.44 -14.99 -2.73
CA GLN A 109 -1.39 -15.99 -1.66
C GLN A 109 -1.96 -15.40 -0.34
N PRO A 110 -3.28 -15.33 -0.18
CA PRO A 110 -3.88 -14.71 1.01
C PRO A 110 -3.44 -15.32 2.33
N ASP A 111 -3.21 -16.63 2.38
CA ASP A 111 -2.73 -17.32 3.58
C ASP A 111 -1.33 -16.87 4.02
N PHE A 112 -0.57 -16.23 3.14
CA PHE A 112 0.70 -15.59 3.48
C PHE A 112 0.52 -14.50 4.54
N VAL A 113 -0.56 -13.70 4.45
CA VAL A 113 -0.87 -12.67 5.45
C VAL A 113 -1.13 -13.31 6.82
N LYS A 114 -1.88 -14.41 6.85
CA LYS A 114 -2.16 -15.15 8.08
C LYS A 114 -0.87 -15.70 8.70
N ALA A 115 -0.04 -16.37 7.91
CA ALA A 115 1.24 -16.90 8.37
C ALA A 115 2.19 -15.79 8.88
N ALA A 116 2.18 -14.64 8.23
CA ALA A 116 2.96 -13.46 8.64
C ALA A 116 2.46 -12.90 9.98
N ALA A 117 1.14 -12.74 10.15
CA ALA A 117 0.53 -12.25 11.38
C ALA A 117 0.75 -13.20 12.56
N GLU A 118 0.63 -14.50 12.34
CA GLU A 118 0.91 -15.53 13.36
C GLU A 118 2.39 -15.53 13.81
N ARG A 119 3.31 -15.27 12.88
CA ARG A 119 4.75 -15.32 13.15
C ARG A 119 5.33 -14.04 13.75
N PHE A 120 4.88 -12.87 13.28
CA PHE A 120 5.48 -11.57 13.63
C PHE A 120 4.56 -10.70 14.48
N GLY A 121 3.30 -11.09 14.64
CA GLY A 121 2.28 -10.30 15.31
C GLY A 121 1.48 -9.43 14.32
N THR A 122 0.19 -9.28 14.60
CA THR A 122 -0.73 -8.49 13.75
C THR A 122 -0.27 -7.04 13.59
N GLN A 123 0.27 -6.45 14.65
CA GLN A 123 0.75 -5.07 14.69
C GLN A 123 1.89 -4.78 13.69
N CYS A 124 2.62 -5.81 13.24
CA CYS A 124 3.71 -5.66 12.27
C CYS A 124 3.24 -5.79 10.81
N ILE A 125 1.99 -6.23 10.57
CA ILE A 125 1.50 -6.55 9.22
C ILE A 125 0.50 -5.52 8.75
N VAL A 126 0.87 -4.83 7.67
CA VAL A 126 0.03 -3.88 6.93
C VAL A 126 -0.33 -4.51 5.59
N VAL A 127 -1.60 -4.46 5.19
CA VAL A 127 -1.99 -4.86 3.83
C VAL A 127 -2.29 -3.61 3.01
N ALA A 128 -1.51 -3.39 1.95
CA ALA A 128 -1.75 -2.31 1.00
C ALA A 128 -2.82 -2.72 -0.02
N ILE A 129 -3.76 -1.81 -0.26
CA ILE A 129 -4.87 -1.99 -1.20
C ILE A 129 -4.92 -0.81 -2.16
N ASP A 130 -4.52 -1.04 -3.41
CA ASP A 130 -4.70 -0.07 -4.48
C ASP A 130 -6.13 -0.23 -5.03
N ALA A 131 -6.99 0.72 -4.72
CA ALA A 131 -8.41 0.67 -5.06
C ALA A 131 -8.77 1.66 -6.17
N LYS A 132 -9.44 1.16 -7.20
CA LYS A 132 -9.96 1.98 -8.30
C LYS A 132 -11.47 1.82 -8.43
N ARG A 133 -12.18 2.91 -8.67
CA ARG A 133 -13.64 2.89 -8.88
C ARG A 133 -13.99 2.12 -10.16
N ARG A 134 -14.96 1.23 -10.08
CA ARG A 134 -15.45 0.48 -11.24
C ARG A 134 -16.15 1.41 -12.24
N ALA A 135 -15.83 1.30 -13.52
CA ALA A 135 -16.26 2.21 -14.58
C ALA A 135 -17.79 2.38 -14.70
N ASN A 136 -18.58 1.39 -14.28
CA ASN A 136 -20.04 1.46 -14.31
C ASN A 136 -20.63 2.46 -13.30
N ASP A 137 -19.91 2.81 -12.24
CA ASP A 137 -20.34 3.81 -11.25
C ASP A 137 -20.11 5.24 -11.74
N ALA A 138 -19.04 5.49 -12.47
CA ALA A 138 -18.75 6.81 -13.04
C ALA A 138 -19.86 7.26 -14.01
N LYS A 139 -20.37 6.34 -14.84
CA LYS A 139 -21.47 6.63 -15.79
C LYS A 139 -22.82 6.84 -15.12
N ARG A 140 -23.11 6.24 -13.95
CA ARG A 140 -24.37 6.44 -13.22
C ARG A 140 -24.48 7.80 -12.55
N ARG A 141 -23.37 8.40 -12.16
CA ARG A 141 -23.37 9.76 -11.54
C ARG A 141 -23.53 10.88 -12.58
N VAL A 142 -23.00 10.69 -13.79
CA VAL A 142 -23.04 11.72 -14.85
C VAL A 142 -24.38 11.78 -15.61
N THR A 143 -25.09 10.66 -15.68
CA THR A 143 -26.29 10.58 -16.52
C THR A 143 -27.56 10.42 -15.73
N GLY A 144 -27.93 11.08 -14.72
CA GLY A 144 -29.21 11.04 -13.96
C GLY A 144 -30.45 10.37 -14.64
N ALA A 145 -30.24 9.53 -15.62
CA ALA A 145 -31.24 8.93 -16.47
C ALA A 145 -31.80 7.64 -15.86
N LYS A 146 -33.05 7.70 -15.46
CA LYS A 146 -33.90 6.56 -15.14
C LYS A 146 -34.00 5.64 -16.37
N ARG A 147 -33.08 4.67 -16.51
CA ARG A 147 -33.26 3.58 -17.46
C ARG A 147 -33.83 2.36 -16.71
N ARG A 148 -35.03 1.94 -17.08
CA ARG A 148 -35.56 0.61 -16.78
C ARG A 148 -34.63 -0.40 -17.48
N VAL A 149 -33.83 -1.10 -16.71
CA VAL A 149 -32.95 -2.18 -17.20
C VAL A 149 -33.58 -3.50 -16.79
N ASP A 150 -33.74 -4.40 -17.75
CA ASP A 150 -34.29 -5.75 -17.59
C ASP A 150 -33.64 -6.49 -16.42
N ALA A 151 -34.47 -7.13 -15.60
CA ALA A 151 -34.07 -7.87 -14.38
C ALA A 151 -33.06 -9.01 -14.67
N ALA A 152 -33.08 -9.56 -15.88
CA ALA A 152 -32.19 -10.65 -16.31
C ALA A 152 -30.73 -10.19 -16.52
N LYS A 153 -30.50 -8.92 -16.92
CA LYS A 153 -29.16 -8.33 -17.07
C LYS A 153 -28.53 -7.83 -15.77
N ARG A 154 -29.31 -7.77 -14.68
CA ARG A 154 -28.81 -7.36 -13.36
C ARG A 154 -27.90 -8.38 -12.68
N ARG A 155 -27.92 -9.65 -13.10
CA ARG A 155 -27.13 -10.73 -12.47
C ARG A 155 -25.67 -10.80 -12.93
N GLN A 156 -25.25 -10.03 -13.93
CA GLN A 156 -23.88 -10.06 -14.48
C GLN A 156 -23.17 -8.70 -14.53
N ALA A 157 -23.81 -7.62 -14.08
CA ALA A 157 -23.10 -6.34 -13.95
C ALA A 157 -22.30 -6.37 -12.63
N PRO A 158 -20.98 -6.10 -12.63
CA PRO A 158 -20.23 -5.98 -11.40
C PRO A 158 -20.89 -4.91 -10.51
N ALA A 159 -21.05 -5.22 -9.22
CA ALA A 159 -21.63 -4.30 -8.25
C ALA A 159 -20.86 -2.96 -8.28
N ALA A 160 -21.59 -1.88 -8.01
CA ALA A 160 -20.98 -0.58 -7.75
C ALA A 160 -19.93 -0.73 -6.64
N GLY A 161 -18.75 -0.10 -6.76
CA GLY A 161 -17.71 -0.22 -5.75
C GLY A 161 -16.31 0.05 -6.28
N TRP A 162 -15.33 -0.39 -5.52
CA TRP A 162 -13.91 -0.27 -5.88
C TRP A 162 -13.32 -1.65 -6.13
N GLU A 163 -12.47 -1.73 -7.11
CA GLU A 163 -11.73 -2.93 -7.48
C GLU A 163 -10.29 -2.83 -6.99
N VAL A 164 -9.77 -3.93 -6.44
CA VAL A 164 -8.37 -4.06 -6.03
C VAL A 164 -7.48 -4.23 -7.24
N PHE A 165 -6.37 -3.52 -7.24
CA PHE A 165 -5.29 -3.64 -8.24
C PHE A 165 -4.00 -4.15 -7.59
N THR A 166 -3.15 -4.78 -8.39
CA THR A 166 -1.83 -5.28 -8.00
C THR A 166 -0.74 -4.73 -8.93
N HIS A 167 0.53 -5.06 -8.63
CA HIS A 167 1.68 -4.64 -9.42
C HIS A 167 1.79 -3.12 -9.59
N GLY A 168 1.61 -2.37 -8.49
CA GLY A 168 1.63 -0.90 -8.52
C GLY A 168 0.48 -0.33 -9.38
N GLY A 169 -0.72 -0.84 -9.19
CA GLY A 169 -1.92 -0.36 -9.86
C GLY A 169 -2.08 -0.78 -11.33
N ARG A 170 -1.24 -1.70 -11.84
CA ARG A 170 -1.22 -2.06 -13.27
C ARG A 170 -2.16 -3.21 -13.63
N ARG A 171 -2.50 -4.10 -12.70
CA ARG A 171 -3.28 -5.31 -12.96
C ARG A 171 -4.57 -5.32 -12.14
N PRO A 172 -5.76 -5.28 -12.80
CA PRO A 172 -7.02 -5.45 -12.10
C PRO A 172 -7.16 -6.90 -11.62
N THR A 173 -7.79 -7.11 -10.47
CA THR A 173 -7.95 -8.44 -9.86
C THR A 173 -9.38 -8.97 -9.89
N GLY A 174 -10.37 -8.12 -10.15
CA GLY A 174 -11.79 -8.45 -10.02
C GLY A 174 -12.30 -8.44 -8.57
N LEU A 175 -11.43 -8.35 -7.56
CA LEU A 175 -11.79 -8.35 -6.14
C LEU A 175 -12.46 -7.02 -5.75
N ASP A 176 -13.49 -7.10 -4.91
CA ASP A 176 -14.06 -5.91 -4.26
C ASP A 176 -13.15 -5.46 -3.11
N ALA A 177 -12.80 -4.16 -3.09
CA ALA A 177 -11.83 -3.64 -2.14
C ALA A 177 -12.32 -3.69 -0.68
N VAL A 178 -13.63 -3.54 -0.44
CA VAL A 178 -14.21 -3.59 0.91
C VAL A 178 -14.24 -5.03 1.43
N GLU A 179 -14.67 -5.96 0.58
CA GLU A 179 -14.67 -7.39 0.92
C GLU A 179 -13.25 -7.90 1.14
N TRP A 180 -12.32 -7.45 0.30
CA TRP A 180 -10.90 -7.77 0.43
C TRP A 180 -10.30 -7.25 1.74
N ALA A 181 -10.56 -6.01 2.11
CA ALA A 181 -10.10 -5.44 3.38
C ALA A 181 -10.61 -6.24 4.58
N ARG A 182 -11.89 -6.59 4.61
CA ARG A 182 -12.47 -7.44 5.67
C ARG A 182 -11.81 -8.82 5.74
N LYS A 183 -11.51 -9.41 4.58
CA LYS A 183 -10.81 -10.70 4.53
C LYS A 183 -9.41 -10.58 5.12
N MET A 184 -8.68 -9.54 4.79
CA MET A 184 -7.31 -9.31 5.29
C MET A 184 -7.30 -9.00 6.80
N GLU A 185 -8.27 -8.26 7.30
CA GLU A 185 -8.50 -8.09 8.73
C GLU A 185 -8.70 -9.46 9.42
N GLY A 186 -9.58 -10.31 8.87
CA GLY A 186 -9.79 -11.66 9.37
C GLY A 186 -8.57 -12.58 9.29
N TYR A 187 -7.60 -12.27 8.43
CA TYR A 187 -6.33 -12.98 8.31
C TYR A 187 -5.24 -12.41 9.23
N GLY A 188 -5.55 -11.37 9.98
CA GLY A 188 -4.66 -10.80 10.99
C GLY A 188 -3.83 -9.62 10.50
N ALA A 189 -4.21 -8.96 9.41
CA ALA A 189 -3.65 -7.66 9.09
C ALA A 189 -3.99 -6.65 10.21
N GLY A 190 -2.99 -6.03 10.82
CA GLY A 190 -3.19 -5.05 11.88
C GLY A 190 -3.62 -3.69 11.33
N GLU A 191 -3.20 -3.37 10.11
CA GLU A 191 -3.55 -2.12 9.43
C GLU A 191 -3.81 -2.34 7.94
N ILE A 192 -4.61 -1.43 7.36
CA ILE A 192 -4.83 -1.36 5.91
C ILE A 192 -4.28 -0.03 5.39
N LEU A 193 -3.36 -0.09 4.44
CA LEU A 193 -2.86 1.06 3.68
C LEU A 193 -3.67 1.19 2.39
N LEU A 194 -4.65 2.09 2.37
CA LEU A 194 -5.54 2.25 1.24
C LEU A 194 -5.07 3.37 0.31
N THR A 195 -4.82 3.04 -0.96
CA THR A 195 -4.55 4.00 -2.04
C THR A 195 -5.80 4.18 -2.90
N SER A 196 -6.29 5.41 -3.02
CA SER A 196 -7.33 5.75 -3.99
C SER A 196 -6.68 6.10 -5.33
N MET A 197 -6.62 5.14 -6.25
CA MET A 197 -6.02 5.34 -7.57
C MET A 197 -6.71 6.40 -8.42
N ASP A 198 -7.97 6.74 -8.10
CA ASP A 198 -8.73 7.79 -8.80
C ASP A 198 -8.30 9.20 -8.36
N GLN A 199 -7.55 9.32 -7.27
CA GLN A 199 -7.10 10.58 -6.67
C GLN A 199 -5.58 10.63 -6.48
N ASP A 200 -4.85 9.60 -6.91
CA ASP A 200 -3.40 9.54 -6.79
C ASP A 200 -2.72 10.59 -7.66
N GLY A 201 -1.92 11.45 -7.02
CA GLY A 201 -1.18 12.51 -7.67
C GLY A 201 -2.00 13.72 -8.16
N THR A 202 -3.26 13.88 -7.67
CA THR A 202 -4.13 15.00 -8.02
C THR A 202 -4.34 15.98 -6.87
#